data_1f5dc5b42efafa52c8b78f642038d902
#
_entry.id   1f5dc5b42efafa52c8b78f642038d902
#
_cell.length_a   1.000
_cell.length_b   1.000
_cell.length_c   1.000
_cell.angle_alpha   90.00
_cell.angle_beta   90.00
_cell.angle_gamma   90.00
#
_symmetry.space_group_name_H-M   'P 1'
#
loop_
_entity.id
_entity.type
_entity.pdbx_description
1 polymer ?
#
loop_
_entity_poly.entity_id
_entity_poly.type
_entity_poly.pdbx_seq_one_letter_code
_entity_poly.pdbx_strand_id
1 'polypeptide(L)'
;MATQDWQDTSHSGLDVSQFIERLTVVTIGVFDSGVGGLSILDEALQQLPHHNYIYFADSANAPYGDKPPQWIAERSLQICRYLMEQDCSAIVVACNTATAEAIATI
;
A
#
# COMPACT_ATOMS: atom_id res chain seq x y z
N MET A 1 24.62 -13.06 -4.72
CA MET A 1 23.46 -12.35 -4.47
C MET A 1 23.50 -11.67 -3.10
N ALA A 2 22.49 -11.69 -2.31
CA ALA A 2 22.47 -11.01 -1.03
C ALA A 2 23.60 -11.44 -0.08
N THR A 3 24.01 -12.69 -0.13
CA THR A 3 25.08 -13.20 0.73
C THR A 3 26.42 -12.54 0.46
N GLN A 4 26.67 -12.15 -0.78
CA GLN A 4 27.92 -11.49 -1.11
C GLN A 4 27.97 -10.09 -0.52
N ASP A 5 26.90 -9.34 -0.67
CA ASP A 5 26.79 -8.01 -0.06
C ASP A 5 26.96 -8.09 1.44
N TRP A 6 26.40 -9.14 2.01
CA TRP A 6 26.47 -9.38 3.42
C TRP A 6 27.91 -9.56 3.91
N GLN A 7 28.72 -10.27 3.13
CA GLN A 7 30.12 -10.49 3.50
C GLN A 7 30.94 -9.22 3.39
N ASP A 8 30.57 -8.33 2.50
CA ASP A 8 31.30 -7.10 2.32
C ASP A 8 30.95 -6.03 3.35
N THR A 9 30.01 -6.31 4.21
CA THR A 9 29.47 -5.35 5.17
C THR A 9 30.58 -4.72 6.02
N SER A 10 31.50 -5.53 6.50
CA SER A 10 32.55 -5.04 7.38
C SER A 10 33.54 -4.13 6.66
N HIS A 11 33.61 -4.20 5.35
CA HIS A 11 34.56 -3.44 4.55
C HIS A 11 33.91 -2.29 3.80
N SER A 12 32.72 -2.49 3.32
CA SER A 12 32.03 -1.50 2.49
C SER A 12 31.16 -0.55 3.29
N GLY A 13 30.89 -0.87 4.54
CA GLY A 13 29.98 -0.10 5.35
C GLY A 13 28.51 -0.36 5.06
N LEU A 14 28.20 -1.49 4.43
CA LEU A 14 26.81 -1.87 4.16
C LEU A 14 26.08 -2.04 5.48
N ASP A 15 24.93 -1.36 5.59
CA ASP A 15 24.10 -1.41 6.78
C ASP A 15 23.25 -2.68 6.78
N VAL A 16 23.30 -3.41 7.89
CA VAL A 16 22.55 -4.66 8.05
C VAL A 16 21.05 -4.41 7.92
N SER A 17 20.55 -3.30 8.42
CA SER A 17 19.13 -2.97 8.32
C SER A 17 18.68 -2.82 6.86
N GLN A 18 19.54 -2.26 6.01
CA GLN A 18 19.26 -2.16 4.57
C GLN A 18 19.22 -3.52 3.90
N PHE A 19 20.10 -4.41 4.33
CA PHE A 19 20.14 -5.76 3.82
C PHE A 19 18.86 -6.52 4.17
N ILE A 20 18.43 -6.45 5.42
CA ILE A 20 17.20 -7.08 5.87
C ILE A 20 16.00 -6.49 5.15
N GLU A 21 15.96 -5.19 4.95
CA GLU A 21 14.89 -4.52 4.24
C GLU A 21 14.76 -5.05 2.80
N ARG A 22 15.86 -5.27 2.12
CA ARG A 22 15.83 -5.87 0.78
C ARG A 22 15.27 -7.28 0.78
N LEU A 23 15.57 -8.06 1.81
CA LEU A 23 15.05 -9.43 1.92
C LEU A 23 13.55 -9.46 2.18
N THR A 24 13.00 -8.38 2.70
CA THR A 24 11.59 -8.29 3.06
C THR A 24 10.80 -7.40 2.12
N VAL A 25 11.28 -7.21 0.89
CA VAL A 25 10.55 -6.44 -0.12
C VAL A 25 9.18 -7.08 -0.35
N VAL A 26 8.16 -6.24 -0.27
CA VAL A 26 6.78 -6.67 -0.48
C VAL A 26 6.10 -5.70 -1.44
N THR A 27 4.90 -6.06 -1.88
CA THR A 27 4.05 -5.17 -2.67
C THR A 27 2.99 -4.57 -1.77
N ILE A 28 2.91 -3.25 -1.78
CA ILE A 28 1.95 -2.49 -0.98
C ILE A 28 0.90 -1.91 -1.92
N GLY A 29 -0.36 -2.21 -1.63
CA GLY A 29 -1.48 -1.62 -2.36
C GLY A 29 -1.90 -0.32 -1.69
N VAL A 30 -2.12 0.73 -2.47
CA VAL A 30 -2.66 1.99 -1.97
C VAL A 30 -4.00 2.21 -2.65
N PHE A 31 -5.06 2.22 -1.86
CA PHE A 31 -6.42 2.39 -2.34
C PHE A 31 -6.90 3.80 -2.02
N ASP A 32 -7.42 4.47 -3.04
CA ASP A 32 -7.97 5.81 -2.95
C ASP A 32 -9.33 5.86 -3.65
N SER A 33 -10.24 6.66 -3.12
CA SER A 33 -11.57 6.85 -3.73
C SER A 33 -11.55 7.75 -4.97
N GLY A 34 -10.37 8.24 -5.36
CA GLY A 34 -10.20 9.03 -6.56
C GLY A 34 -9.61 10.42 -6.34
N VAL A 35 -9.51 10.86 -5.07
CA VAL A 35 -8.93 12.16 -4.74
C VAL A 35 -8.07 12.06 -3.49
N GLY A 36 -6.96 12.75 -3.50
CA GLY A 36 -6.12 12.92 -2.31
C GLY A 36 -5.15 11.80 -2.01
N GLY A 37 -5.27 10.65 -2.66
CA GLY A 37 -4.42 9.51 -2.35
C GLY A 37 -3.00 9.59 -2.90
N LEU A 38 -2.77 10.45 -3.88
CA LEU A 38 -1.43 10.61 -4.47
C LEU A 38 -0.43 11.16 -3.46
N SER A 39 -0.84 12.02 -2.55
CA SER A 39 0.06 12.53 -1.51
C SER A 39 0.47 11.43 -0.54
N ILE A 40 -0.43 10.50 -0.23
CA ILE A 40 -0.14 9.35 0.61
C ILE A 40 0.84 8.41 -0.10
N LEU A 41 0.61 8.13 -1.37
CA LEU A 41 1.51 7.31 -2.17
C LEU A 41 2.89 7.95 -2.25
N ASP A 42 2.94 9.24 -2.50
CA ASP A 42 4.20 9.98 -2.61
C ASP A 42 4.99 9.90 -1.30
N GLU A 43 4.32 10.09 -0.17
CA GLU A 43 4.95 9.96 1.13
C GLU A 43 5.46 8.54 1.37
N ALA A 44 4.68 7.53 1.02
CA ALA A 44 5.08 6.14 1.16
C ALA A 44 6.31 5.81 0.32
N LEU A 45 6.37 6.33 -0.91
CA LEU A 45 7.52 6.13 -1.78
C LEU A 45 8.78 6.78 -1.21
N GLN A 46 8.65 7.89 -0.52
CA GLN A 46 9.77 8.56 0.13
C GLN A 46 10.25 7.83 1.36
N GLN A 47 9.31 7.32 2.17
CA GLN A 47 9.62 6.65 3.43
C GLN A 47 10.08 5.21 3.23
N LEU A 48 9.48 4.52 2.27
CA LEU A 48 9.71 3.10 2.03
C LEU A 48 9.99 2.86 0.54
N PRO A 49 11.13 3.34 0.02
CA PRO A 49 11.40 3.29 -1.42
C PRO A 49 11.75 1.89 -1.95
N HIS A 50 12.00 0.93 -1.06
CA HIS A 50 12.44 -0.41 -1.47
C HIS A 50 11.30 -1.38 -1.73
N HIS A 51 10.05 -0.98 -1.43
CA HIS A 51 8.89 -1.83 -1.68
C HIS A 51 8.28 -1.52 -3.04
N ASN A 52 7.50 -2.47 -3.55
CA ASN A 52 6.70 -2.27 -4.75
C ASN A 52 5.34 -1.72 -4.38
N TYR A 53 4.74 -0.94 -5.27
CA TYR A 53 3.46 -0.29 -4.99
C TYR A 53 2.49 -0.51 -6.14
N ILE A 54 1.22 -0.75 -5.78
CA ILE A 54 0.11 -0.72 -6.72
C ILE A 54 -0.86 0.34 -6.21
N TYR A 55 -1.11 1.34 -7.01
CA TYR A 55 -2.02 2.42 -6.66
C TYR A 55 -3.34 2.21 -7.40
N PHE A 56 -4.43 2.13 -6.64
CA PHE A 56 -5.77 1.98 -7.19
C PHE A 56 -6.60 3.21 -6.80
N ALA A 57 -6.92 4.03 -7.78
CA ALA A 57 -7.79 5.20 -7.60
C ALA A 57 -9.14 4.91 -8.25
N ASP A 58 -10.18 4.84 -7.44
CA ASP A 58 -11.54 4.54 -7.92
C ASP A 58 -12.24 5.82 -8.40
N SER A 59 -11.61 6.51 -9.35
CA SER A 59 -12.02 7.85 -9.79
C SER A 59 -13.40 7.88 -10.42
N ALA A 60 -13.81 6.79 -11.05
CA ALA A 60 -15.12 6.72 -11.69
C ALA A 60 -16.27 6.77 -10.68
N ASN A 61 -16.00 6.42 -9.43
CA ASN A 61 -17.00 6.39 -8.37
C ASN A 61 -16.81 7.49 -7.33
N ALA A 62 -15.87 8.40 -7.55
CA ALA A 62 -15.64 9.52 -6.64
C ALA A 62 -16.78 10.54 -6.75
N PRO A 63 -17.14 11.22 -5.65
CA PRO A 63 -16.67 11.02 -4.29
C PRO A 63 -17.48 9.96 -3.56
N TYR A 64 -16.83 9.24 -2.64
CA TYR A 64 -17.51 8.19 -1.85
C TYR A 64 -18.46 8.78 -0.80
N GLY A 65 -18.25 10.01 -0.40
CA GLY A 65 -19.10 10.64 0.61
C GLY A 65 -20.57 10.71 0.22
N ASP A 66 -20.87 10.64 -1.07
CA ASP A 66 -22.25 10.68 -1.58
C ASP A 66 -22.88 9.29 -1.70
N LYS A 67 -22.12 8.24 -1.41
CA LYS A 67 -22.62 6.87 -1.56
C LYS A 67 -23.20 6.33 -0.26
N PRO A 68 -24.12 5.36 -0.34
CA PRO A 68 -24.60 4.68 0.87
C PRO A 68 -23.47 3.94 1.57
N PRO A 69 -23.51 3.89 2.93
CA PRO A 69 -22.44 3.19 3.68
C PRO A 69 -22.22 1.75 3.24
N GLN A 70 -23.30 1.01 2.96
CA GLN A 70 -23.17 -0.38 2.53
C GLN A 70 -22.44 -0.48 1.19
N TRP A 71 -22.75 0.41 0.27
CA TRP A 71 -22.07 0.45 -1.02
C TRP A 71 -20.56 0.69 -0.84
N ILE A 72 -20.20 1.64 0.01
CA ILE A 72 -18.80 1.99 0.29
C ILE A 72 -18.07 0.79 0.86
N ALA A 73 -18.68 0.10 1.84
CA ALA A 73 -18.08 -1.08 2.45
C ALA A 73 -17.86 -2.20 1.42
N GLU A 74 -18.86 -2.50 0.62
CA GLU A 74 -18.77 -3.56 -0.38
C GLU A 74 -17.74 -3.22 -1.45
N ARG A 75 -17.72 -1.97 -1.92
CA ARG A 75 -16.76 -1.53 -2.92
C ARG A 75 -15.33 -1.57 -2.38
N SER A 76 -15.14 -1.11 -1.15
CA SER A 76 -13.82 -1.13 -0.49
C SER A 76 -13.29 -2.55 -0.36
N LEU A 77 -14.12 -3.49 0.06
CA LEU A 77 -13.72 -4.88 0.17
C LEU A 77 -13.41 -5.49 -1.19
N GLN A 78 -14.15 -5.14 -2.20
CA GLN A 78 -13.93 -5.59 -3.56
C GLN A 78 -12.56 -5.15 -4.08
N ILE A 79 -12.21 -3.90 -3.84
CA ILE A 79 -10.91 -3.36 -4.25
C ILE A 79 -9.78 -4.00 -3.44
N CYS A 80 -9.98 -4.19 -2.14
CA CYS A 80 -8.98 -4.85 -1.30
C CYS A 80 -8.73 -6.29 -1.76
N ARG A 81 -9.77 -7.02 -2.12
CA ARG A 81 -9.62 -8.37 -2.68
C ARG A 81 -8.82 -8.35 -3.97
N TYR A 82 -9.12 -7.40 -4.85
CA TYR A 82 -8.37 -7.26 -6.08
C TYR A 82 -6.88 -7.03 -5.80
N LEU A 83 -6.56 -6.14 -4.87
CA LEU A 83 -5.18 -5.85 -4.52
C LEU A 83 -4.50 -7.08 -3.90
N MET A 84 -5.22 -7.84 -3.09
CA MET A 84 -4.67 -9.09 -2.55
C MET A 84 -4.40 -10.12 -3.65
N GLU A 85 -5.24 -10.18 -4.67
CA GLU A 85 -5.03 -11.04 -5.82
C GLU A 85 -3.80 -10.62 -6.63
N GLN A 86 -3.39 -9.36 -6.51
CA GLN A 86 -2.15 -8.86 -7.10
C GLN A 86 -0.94 -9.05 -6.19
N ASP A 87 -1.06 -9.92 -5.20
CA ASP A 87 0.00 -10.27 -4.26
C ASP A 87 0.42 -9.11 -3.34
N CYS A 88 -0.47 -8.18 -3.06
CA CYS A 88 -0.21 -7.16 -2.07
C CYS A 88 -0.18 -7.78 -0.68
N SER A 89 0.90 -7.51 0.06
CA SER A 89 1.06 -7.97 1.43
C SER A 89 0.47 -6.99 2.44
N ALA A 90 0.28 -5.75 2.03
CA ALA A 90 -0.31 -4.71 2.85
C ALA A 90 -1.13 -3.79 1.97
N ILE A 91 -2.17 -3.20 2.54
CA ILE A 91 -3.04 -2.27 1.83
C ILE A 91 -3.21 -1.03 2.68
N VAL A 92 -2.91 0.12 2.08
CA VAL A 92 -3.12 1.43 2.70
C VAL A 92 -4.40 2.01 2.10
N VAL A 93 -5.36 2.29 2.96
CA VAL A 93 -6.62 2.91 2.55
C VAL A 93 -6.49 4.42 2.77
N ALA A 94 -6.36 5.15 1.68
CA ALA A 94 -6.10 6.58 1.71
C ALA A 94 -7.39 7.41 1.63
N CYS A 95 -8.50 6.83 2.06
CA CYS A 95 -9.81 7.49 2.04
C CYS A 95 -10.47 7.29 3.41
N ASN A 96 -10.71 8.37 4.14
CA ASN A 96 -11.31 8.29 5.48
C ASN A 96 -12.70 7.65 5.47
N THR A 97 -13.51 7.99 4.49
CA THR A 97 -14.86 7.43 4.35
C THR A 97 -14.82 5.93 4.15
N ALA A 98 -13.98 5.46 3.23
CA ALA A 98 -13.85 4.03 2.95
C ALA A 98 -13.27 3.29 4.16
N THR A 99 -12.32 3.89 4.86
CA THR A 99 -11.71 3.29 6.05
C THR A 99 -12.76 3.06 7.13
N ALA A 100 -13.57 4.06 7.42
CA ALA A 100 -14.59 3.96 8.45
C ALA A 100 -15.61 2.86 8.15
N GLU A 101 -16.09 2.79 6.91
CA GLU A 101 -17.11 1.81 6.52
C GLU A 101 -16.53 0.40 6.43
N ALA A 102 -15.29 0.25 5.93
CA ALA A 102 -14.65 -1.05 5.84
C ALA A 102 -14.39 -1.64 7.24
N ILE A 103 -13.95 -0.83 8.17
CA ILE A 103 -13.70 -1.27 9.55
C ILE A 103 -15.00 -1.69 10.21
N ALA A 104 -16.08 -0.96 9.99
CA ALA A 104 -17.39 -1.31 10.55
C ALA A 104 -17.91 -2.65 10.02
N THR A 105 -17.45 -3.06 8.82
CA THR A 105 -17.90 -4.31 8.19
C THR A 105 -17.05 -5.50 8.63
N ILE A 106 -15.80 -5.28 8.89
CA ILE A 106 -14.87 -6.32 9.34
C ILE A 106 -15.14 -6.65 10.81
#